data_91c2a0360df5015a44357d8a90c8340d
#
_entry.id   91c2a0360df5015a44357d8a90c8340d
#
_cell.length_a   1.000
_cell.length_b   1.000
_cell.length_c   1.000
_cell.angle_alpha   90.00
_cell.angle_beta   90.00
_cell.angle_gamma   90.00
#
_symmetry.space_group_name_H-M   'P 1'
#
loop_
_entity.id
_entity.type
_entity.pdbx_description
1 polymer ?
#
loop_
_entity_poly.entity_id
_entity_poly.type
_entity_poly.pdbx_seq_one_letter_code
_entity_poly.pdbx_strand_id
1 'polypeptide(L)'
;MSSADASQEELVAELSLEKPDYPAASLDASPNFGPRRDGKTPTFLILHYTGLATAEEALDVLKSPEREVSAHYLVHEDGRVVQMVSEKARAWHAGQSFWKGETDINSASIG
;
A
#
# COMPACT_ATOMS: atom_id res chain seq x y z
N MET A 1 -21.44 19.72 -2.81
CA MET A 1 -20.81 18.49 -2.24
C MET A 1 -21.44 18.12 -0.92
N SER A 2 -21.65 16.83 -0.69
CA SER A 2 -22.12 16.38 0.61
C SER A 2 -20.95 16.38 1.62
N SER A 3 -21.26 16.39 2.90
CA SER A 3 -20.23 16.31 3.95
C SER A 3 -19.47 14.98 3.92
N ALA A 4 -20.07 13.90 3.39
CA ALA A 4 -19.40 12.62 3.22
C ALA A 4 -18.28 12.70 2.17
N ASP A 5 -18.49 13.42 1.07
CA ASP A 5 -17.48 13.61 0.03
C ASP A 5 -16.29 14.43 0.55
N ALA A 6 -16.58 15.50 1.30
CA ALA A 6 -15.54 16.32 1.91
C ALA A 6 -14.69 15.51 2.90
N SER A 7 -15.33 14.66 3.71
CA SER A 7 -14.61 13.79 4.66
C SER A 7 -13.72 12.77 3.97
N GLN A 8 -14.18 12.22 2.83
CA GLN A 8 -13.37 11.27 2.05
C GLN A 8 -12.17 11.96 1.41
N GLU A 9 -12.35 13.17 0.88
CA GLU A 9 -11.25 13.95 0.31
C GLU A 9 -10.20 14.28 1.36
N GLU A 10 -10.62 14.66 2.57
CA GLU A 10 -9.71 14.92 3.69
C GLU A 10 -8.94 13.66 4.09
N LEU A 11 -9.62 12.52 4.14
CA LEU A 11 -8.99 11.25 4.50
C LEU A 11 -7.97 10.82 3.45
N VAL A 12 -8.29 10.97 2.17
CA VAL A 12 -7.35 10.67 1.08
C VAL A 12 -6.12 11.57 1.19
N ALA A 13 -6.32 12.87 1.47
CA ALA A 13 -5.20 13.80 1.63
C ALA A 13 -4.29 13.41 2.81
N GLU A 14 -4.86 13.00 3.94
CA GLU A 14 -4.09 12.56 5.10
C GLU A 14 -3.28 11.29 4.84
N LEU A 15 -3.83 10.38 4.03
CA LEU A 15 -3.22 9.09 3.75
C LEU A 15 -2.32 9.11 2.53
N SER A 16 -2.28 10.20 1.77
CA SER A 16 -1.47 10.32 0.56
C SER A 16 0.01 10.28 0.87
N LEU A 17 0.77 9.69 -0.06
CA LEU A 17 2.21 9.55 0.05
C LEU A 17 2.88 10.85 -0.40
N GLU A 18 3.30 11.69 0.55
CA GLU A 18 3.96 12.97 0.27
C GLU A 18 5.47 12.90 0.45
N LYS A 19 5.93 12.09 1.39
CA LYS A 19 7.35 11.88 1.67
C LYS A 19 7.56 10.43 2.11
N PRO A 20 8.76 9.87 1.93
CA PRO A 20 8.98 8.47 2.28
C PRO A 20 8.96 8.25 3.79
N ASP A 21 8.32 7.17 4.22
CA ASP A 21 8.43 6.69 5.59
C ASP A 21 9.81 6.08 5.84
N TYR A 22 10.35 5.41 4.82
CA TYR A 22 11.74 4.95 4.81
C TYR A 22 12.58 5.97 4.04
N PRO A 23 13.50 6.71 4.70
CA PRO A 23 14.17 7.85 4.07
C PRO A 23 14.94 7.53 2.79
N ALA A 24 15.45 6.32 2.63
CA ALA A 24 16.20 5.91 1.45
C ALA A 24 15.31 5.49 0.27
N ALA A 25 13.99 5.42 0.47
CA ALA A 25 13.06 5.05 -0.60
C ALA A 25 12.80 6.23 -1.54
N SER A 26 12.71 5.94 -2.83
CA SER A 26 12.12 6.87 -3.79
C SER A 26 10.61 6.70 -3.82
N LEU A 27 9.89 7.71 -4.30
CA LEU A 27 8.43 7.69 -4.31
C LEU A 27 7.88 7.41 -5.71
N ASP A 28 6.91 6.50 -5.78
CA ASP A 28 6.13 6.25 -6.99
C ASP A 28 4.71 5.86 -6.56
N ALA A 29 3.88 6.87 -6.31
CA ALA A 29 2.61 6.69 -5.62
C ALA A 29 1.60 5.85 -6.40
N SER A 30 0.99 4.88 -5.71
CA SER A 30 -0.17 4.13 -6.20
C SER A 30 -1.46 4.78 -5.69
N PRO A 31 -2.51 4.84 -6.52
CA PRO A 31 -3.83 5.29 -6.06
C PRO A 31 -4.59 4.23 -5.26
N ASN A 32 -4.07 3.01 -5.21
CA ASN A 32 -4.77 1.85 -4.65
C ASN A 32 -4.51 1.72 -3.16
N PHE A 33 -5.18 2.55 -2.38
CA PHE A 33 -5.07 2.49 -0.92
C PHE A 33 -6.37 2.99 -0.27
N GLY A 34 -6.51 2.71 1.01
CA GLY A 34 -7.61 3.21 1.82
C GLY A 34 -7.19 3.32 3.28
N PRO A 35 -8.12 3.64 4.17
CA PRO A 35 -7.81 3.67 5.60
C PRO A 35 -7.65 2.25 6.14
N ARG A 36 -6.79 2.09 7.14
CA ARG A 36 -6.73 0.83 7.89
C ARG A 36 -8.02 0.68 8.68
N ARG A 37 -8.57 -0.52 8.69
CA ARG A 37 -9.88 -0.79 9.29
C ARG A 37 -9.74 -1.04 10.79
N ASP A 38 -10.79 -0.69 11.54
CA ASP A 38 -10.92 -0.96 12.97
C ASP A 38 -9.76 -0.40 13.82
N GLY A 39 -9.20 0.75 13.40
CA GLY A 39 -8.09 1.38 14.11
C GLY A 39 -6.81 0.57 14.14
N LYS A 40 -6.67 -0.41 13.24
CA LYS A 40 -5.49 -1.28 13.21
C LYS A 40 -4.24 -0.53 12.79
N THR A 41 -3.11 -0.95 13.33
CA THR A 41 -1.78 -0.49 12.96
C THR A 41 -0.98 -1.68 12.44
N PRO A 42 0.10 -1.46 11.67
CA PRO A 42 0.87 -2.58 11.15
C PRO A 42 1.61 -3.32 12.26
N THR A 43 1.35 -4.61 12.35
CA THR A 43 2.02 -5.54 13.27
C THR A 43 2.76 -6.64 12.52
N PHE A 44 2.56 -6.75 11.20
CA PHE A 44 3.22 -7.72 10.34
C PHE A 44 3.94 -7.03 9.20
N LEU A 45 5.05 -7.63 8.78
CA LEU A 45 5.72 -7.31 7.51
C LEU A 45 5.55 -8.54 6.62
N ILE A 46 4.91 -8.35 5.47
CA ILE A 46 4.62 -9.44 4.54
C ILE A 46 5.46 -9.24 3.28
N LEU A 47 6.29 -10.23 2.97
CA LEU A 47 7.09 -10.23 1.75
C LEU A 47 6.36 -11.01 0.66
N HIS A 48 6.20 -10.38 -0.49
CA HIS A 48 5.55 -10.98 -1.65
C HIS A 48 6.54 -11.11 -2.79
N TYR A 49 6.34 -12.15 -3.59
CA TYR A 49 7.00 -12.31 -4.87
C TYR A 49 6.06 -11.76 -5.96
N THR A 50 6.59 -10.93 -6.87
CA THR A 50 5.73 -10.28 -7.88
C THR A 50 5.19 -11.22 -8.93
N GLY A 51 5.97 -12.23 -9.30
CA GLY A 51 5.62 -13.12 -10.42
C GLY A 51 5.73 -12.46 -11.79
N LEU A 52 6.27 -11.24 -11.87
CA LEU A 52 6.40 -10.49 -13.12
C LEU A 52 7.86 -10.43 -13.56
N ALA A 53 8.08 -10.24 -14.86
CA ALA A 53 9.41 -10.32 -15.46
C ALA A 53 10.30 -9.14 -15.06
N THR A 54 9.73 -7.94 -14.90
CA THR A 54 10.49 -6.73 -14.60
C THR A 54 9.88 -5.91 -13.49
N ALA A 55 10.70 -5.08 -12.85
CA ALA A 55 10.23 -4.13 -11.84
C ALA A 55 9.27 -3.10 -12.45
N GLU A 56 9.51 -2.68 -13.68
CA GLU A 56 8.65 -1.73 -14.38
C GLU A 56 7.23 -2.29 -14.56
N GLU A 57 7.11 -3.55 -14.94
CA GLU A 57 5.81 -4.23 -15.03
C GLU A 57 5.12 -4.28 -13.67
N ALA A 58 5.88 -4.58 -12.62
CA ALA A 58 5.34 -4.63 -11.26
C ALA A 58 4.83 -3.25 -10.83
N LEU A 59 5.60 -2.19 -11.07
CA LEU A 59 5.18 -0.83 -10.75
C LEU A 59 3.90 -0.45 -11.48
N ASP A 60 3.80 -0.76 -12.76
CA ASP A 60 2.61 -0.47 -13.56
C ASP A 60 1.37 -1.17 -13.02
N VAL A 61 1.48 -2.44 -12.66
CA VAL A 61 0.39 -3.21 -12.08
C VAL A 61 -0.03 -2.62 -10.73
N LEU A 62 0.92 -2.31 -9.88
CA LEU A 62 0.65 -1.80 -8.52
C LEU A 62 0.11 -0.36 -8.53
N LYS A 63 0.24 0.36 -9.63
CA LYS A 63 -0.33 1.70 -9.80
C LYS A 63 -1.64 1.71 -10.58
N SER A 64 -2.04 0.60 -11.16
CA SER A 64 -3.24 0.54 -12.00
C SER A 64 -4.51 0.46 -11.14
N PRO A 65 -5.42 1.45 -11.22
CA PRO A 65 -6.67 1.38 -10.47
C PRO A 65 -7.53 0.17 -10.84
N GLU A 66 -7.42 -0.27 -12.08
CA GLU A 66 -8.20 -1.40 -12.61
C GLU A 66 -7.78 -2.74 -12.02
N ARG A 67 -6.52 -2.86 -11.60
CA ARG A 67 -6.00 -4.10 -11.02
C ARG A 67 -6.36 -4.26 -9.54
N GLU A 68 -6.72 -3.18 -8.86
CA GLU A 68 -7.12 -3.19 -7.44
C GLU A 68 -6.11 -3.91 -6.55
N VAL A 69 -4.82 -3.67 -6.80
CA VAL A 69 -3.73 -4.24 -6.03
C VAL A 69 -2.66 -3.18 -5.81
N SER A 70 -2.01 -3.21 -4.66
CA SER A 70 -0.90 -2.31 -4.35
C SER A 70 0.00 -2.92 -3.28
N ALA A 71 1.11 -2.25 -3.02
CA ALA A 71 2.02 -2.58 -1.94
C ALA A 71 2.56 -1.27 -1.37
N HIS A 72 3.00 -1.29 -0.13
CA HIS A 72 3.67 -0.12 0.45
C HIS A 72 5.03 0.10 -0.22
N TYR A 73 5.76 -0.98 -0.49
CA TYR A 73 7.10 -0.92 -1.04
C TYR A 73 7.32 -1.94 -2.15
N LEU A 74 8.10 -1.55 -3.15
CA LEU A 74 8.70 -2.47 -4.09
C LEU A 74 10.22 -2.43 -3.89
N VAL A 75 10.85 -3.59 -3.74
CA VAL A 75 12.29 -3.70 -3.61
C VAL A 75 12.86 -4.27 -4.91
N HIS A 76 13.75 -3.51 -5.55
CA HIS A 76 14.45 -3.95 -6.75
C HIS A 76 15.52 -4.99 -6.39
N GLU A 77 15.93 -5.77 -7.38
CA GLU A 77 16.97 -6.79 -7.18
C GLU A 77 18.30 -6.20 -6.72
N ASP A 78 18.60 -4.96 -7.10
CA ASP A 78 19.82 -4.26 -6.69
C ASP A 78 19.72 -3.59 -5.31
N GLY A 79 18.61 -3.76 -4.63
CA GLY A 79 18.38 -3.22 -3.30
C GLY A 79 17.73 -1.83 -3.26
N ARG A 80 17.49 -1.20 -4.40
CA ARG A 80 16.75 0.07 -4.42
C ARG A 80 15.33 -0.17 -3.95
N VAL A 81 14.80 0.76 -3.15
CA VAL A 81 13.46 0.67 -2.58
C VAL A 81 12.60 1.79 -3.13
N VAL A 82 11.40 1.43 -3.59
CA VAL A 82 10.39 2.39 -4.05
C VAL A 82 9.21 2.29 -3.09
N GLN A 83 8.78 3.42 -2.53
CA GLN A 83 7.57 3.46 -1.73
C GLN A 83 6.40 3.92 -2.60
N MET A 84 5.29 3.21 -2.51
CA MET A 84 4.11 3.42 -3.35
C MET A 84 2.88 3.80 -2.56
N VAL A 85 2.79 3.41 -1.30
CA VAL A 85 1.68 3.72 -0.39
C VAL A 85 2.27 4.12 0.95
N SER A 86 1.70 5.15 1.57
CA SER A 86 2.10 5.55 2.92
C SER A 86 1.86 4.42 3.92
N GLU A 87 2.76 4.24 4.87
CA GLU A 87 2.59 3.23 5.93
C GLU A 87 1.36 3.50 6.79
N LYS A 88 0.88 4.72 6.84
CA LYS A 88 -0.38 5.07 7.53
C LYS A 88 -1.60 4.48 6.83
N ALA A 89 -1.49 4.21 5.54
CA ALA A 89 -2.60 3.72 4.73
C ALA A 89 -2.61 2.19 4.64
N ARG A 90 -3.75 1.66 4.25
CA ARG A 90 -3.95 0.25 3.96
C ARG A 90 -3.66 0.02 2.47
N ALA A 91 -2.56 -0.64 2.16
CA ALA A 91 -2.30 -1.11 0.80
C ALA A 91 -3.07 -2.41 0.53
N TRP A 92 -3.32 -2.71 -0.73
CA TRP A 92 -4.12 -3.88 -1.14
C TRP A 92 -3.18 -4.96 -1.70
N HIS A 93 -2.38 -5.58 -0.80
CA HIS A 93 -1.34 -6.53 -1.20
C HIS A 93 -1.65 -7.99 -0.86
N ALA A 94 -2.56 -8.22 0.08
CA ALA A 94 -2.97 -9.56 0.47
C ALA A 94 -4.43 -9.77 0.06
N GLY A 95 -4.72 -10.87 -0.60
CA GLY A 95 -6.09 -11.28 -0.85
C GLY A 95 -6.76 -11.71 0.44
N GLN A 96 -7.87 -12.40 0.32
CA GLN A 96 -8.55 -12.99 1.46
C GLN A 96 -7.60 -13.99 2.15
N SER A 97 -7.22 -13.71 3.39
CA SER A 97 -6.16 -14.43 4.08
C SER A 97 -6.41 -14.44 5.58
N PHE A 98 -5.63 -15.25 6.28
CA PHE A 98 -5.74 -15.42 7.73
C PHE A 98 -4.36 -15.68 8.33
N TRP A 99 -4.02 -14.98 9.40
CA TRP A 99 -2.76 -15.19 10.11
C TRP A 99 -2.94 -14.80 11.57
N LYS A 100 -2.66 -15.74 12.46
CA LYS A 100 -2.70 -15.54 13.93
C LYS A 100 -3.97 -14.83 14.40
N GLY A 101 -5.13 -15.28 13.91
CA GLY A 101 -6.42 -14.72 14.27
C GLY A 101 -6.83 -13.48 13.48
N GLU A 102 -5.96 -12.94 12.64
CA GLU A 102 -6.25 -11.75 11.83
C GLU A 102 -6.75 -12.15 10.45
N THR A 103 -7.90 -11.61 10.04
CA THR A 103 -8.51 -11.86 8.73
C THR A 103 -8.35 -10.67 7.78
N ASP A 104 -8.04 -9.48 8.30
CA ASP A 104 -7.78 -8.28 7.50
C ASP A 104 -6.28 -7.98 7.52
N ILE A 105 -5.52 -8.82 6.84
CA ILE A 105 -4.06 -8.72 6.81
C ILE A 105 -3.60 -7.37 6.24
N ASN A 106 -4.29 -6.84 5.22
CA ASN A 106 -3.93 -5.54 4.66
C ASN A 106 -3.95 -4.41 5.71
N SER A 107 -4.91 -4.43 6.65
CA SER A 107 -5.00 -3.41 7.70
C SER A 107 -3.95 -3.59 8.78
N ALA A 108 -3.40 -4.79 8.95
CA ALA A 108 -2.49 -5.13 10.04
C ALA A 108 -1.03 -5.26 9.59
N SER A 109 -0.71 -4.91 8.33
CA SER A 109 0.61 -5.20 7.78
C SER A 109 1.18 -4.10 6.90
N ILE A 110 2.48 -4.21 6.65
CA ILE A 110 3.21 -3.56 5.57
C ILE A 110 3.49 -4.63 4.52
N GLY A 111 3.15 -4.34 3.32
CA GLY A 111 3.39 -5.27 2.21
C GLY A 111 4.29 -4.71 1.14
#